data_da42ffbc3aebeb9ee99fe1836c32ee18
#
_entry.id   da42ffbc3aebeb9ee99fe1836c32ee18
#
_cell.length_a   1.000
_cell.length_b   1.000
_cell.length_c   1.000
_cell.angle_alpha   90.00
_cell.angle_beta   90.00
_cell.angle_gamma   90.00
#
_symmetry.space_group_name_H-M   'P 1'
#
loop_
_entity.id
_entity.type
_entity.pdbx_description
1 polymer ?
#
loop_
_entity_poly.entity_id
_entity_poly.type
_entity_poly.pdbx_seq_one_letter_code
_entity_poly.pdbx_strand_id
1 'polypeptide(L)'
;MLDDYLKELQKITLLEPDEERALWQAYKDNGDMMARSRLIEQYQPLVFKETMRWHIHRDILSDALQEGTLGLMEAVERYDYRRGVAFPLFAVHR
;
A
#
# COMPACT_ATOMS: atom_id res chain seq x y z
N MET A 1 -16.82 7.45 -8.94
CA MET A 1 -15.65 7.42 -8.05
C MET A 1 -15.15 6.02 -7.74
N LEU A 2 -16.02 5.18 -7.20
CA LEU A 2 -15.58 3.81 -6.88
C LEU A 2 -15.18 3.03 -8.14
N ASP A 3 -15.95 3.18 -9.22
CA ASP A 3 -15.64 2.49 -10.47
C ASP A 3 -14.28 2.93 -11.03
N ASP A 4 -13.96 4.22 -10.93
CA ASP A 4 -12.67 4.73 -11.39
C ASP A 4 -11.54 4.20 -10.52
N TYR A 5 -11.75 4.13 -9.22
CA TYR A 5 -10.78 3.57 -8.29
C TYR A 5 -10.49 2.11 -8.61
N LEU A 6 -11.54 1.31 -8.85
CA LEU A 6 -11.39 -0.09 -9.20
C LEU A 6 -10.63 -0.27 -10.51
N LYS A 7 -10.89 0.58 -11.50
CA LYS A 7 -10.15 0.54 -12.76
C LYS A 7 -8.66 0.82 -12.55
N GLU A 8 -8.35 1.79 -11.70
CA GLU A 8 -6.96 2.10 -11.39
C GLU A 8 -6.27 0.95 -10.68
N LEU A 9 -6.97 0.28 -9.75
CA LEU A 9 -6.40 -0.88 -9.07
C LEU A 9 -6.05 -2.00 -10.06
N GLN A 10 -6.87 -2.20 -11.07
CA GLN A 10 -6.65 -3.24 -12.07
C GLN A 10 -5.42 -2.98 -12.94
N LYS A 11 -4.99 -1.73 -13.03
CA LYS A 11 -3.80 -1.35 -13.81
C LYS A 11 -2.50 -1.58 -13.06
N ILE A 12 -2.57 -1.82 -11.75
CA ILE A 12 -1.38 -2.00 -10.94
C ILE A 12 -0.74 -3.34 -11.24
N THR A 13 0.52 -3.30 -11.66
CA THR A 13 1.31 -4.50 -11.91
C THR A 13 2.03 -4.88 -10.63
N LEU A 14 1.84 -6.12 -10.19
CA LEU A 14 2.52 -6.60 -9.00
C LEU A 14 4.02 -6.71 -9.24
N LEU A 15 4.79 -6.27 -8.28
CA LEU A 15 6.24 -6.33 -8.34
C LEU A 15 6.74 -7.71 -7.96
N GLU A 16 7.81 -8.14 -8.63
CA GLU A 16 8.53 -9.32 -8.17
C GLU A 16 9.29 -8.98 -6.89
N PRO A 17 9.58 -9.97 -6.04
CA PRO A 17 10.27 -9.71 -4.77
C PRO A 17 11.57 -8.93 -4.91
N ASP A 18 12.35 -9.21 -5.94
CA ASP A 18 13.61 -8.51 -6.19
C ASP A 18 13.38 -7.04 -6.52
N GLU A 19 12.36 -6.76 -7.33
CA GLU A 19 11.99 -5.41 -7.70
C GLU A 19 11.51 -4.63 -6.50
N GLU A 20 10.68 -5.25 -5.67
CA GLU A 20 10.16 -4.60 -4.48
C GLU A 20 11.30 -4.29 -3.51
N ARG A 21 12.22 -5.21 -3.31
CA ARG A 21 13.36 -4.99 -2.42
C ARG A 21 14.21 -3.83 -2.90
N ALA A 22 14.44 -3.74 -4.21
CA ALA A 22 15.19 -2.63 -4.79
C ALA A 22 14.51 -1.30 -4.51
N LEU A 23 13.19 -1.24 -4.56
CA LEU A 23 12.43 -0.03 -4.24
C LEU A 23 12.54 0.33 -2.76
N TRP A 24 12.47 -0.66 -1.86
CA TRP A 24 12.67 -0.40 -0.44
C TRP A 24 14.06 0.18 -0.17
N GLN A 25 15.09 -0.38 -0.81
CA GLN A 25 16.45 0.14 -0.67
C GLN A 25 16.56 1.57 -1.19
N ALA A 26 16.01 1.83 -2.37
CA ALA A 26 16.05 3.16 -2.96
C ALA A 26 15.37 4.19 -2.05
N TYR A 27 14.22 3.85 -1.50
CA TYR A 27 13.49 4.75 -0.63
C TYR A 27 14.19 4.92 0.72
N LYS A 28 14.45 3.81 1.42
CA LYS A 28 14.94 3.86 2.80
C LYS A 28 16.41 4.30 2.90
N ASP A 29 17.23 3.88 1.96
CA ASP A 29 18.66 4.17 2.01
C ASP A 29 19.02 5.47 1.31
N ASN A 30 18.29 5.84 0.27
CA ASN A 30 18.62 6.99 -0.57
C ASN A 30 17.55 8.09 -0.59
N GLY A 31 16.42 7.87 0.09
CA GLY A 31 15.35 8.87 0.11
C GLY A 31 14.61 9.04 -1.22
N ASP A 32 14.61 8.01 -2.06
CA ASP A 32 13.97 8.07 -3.38
C ASP A 32 12.45 8.09 -3.24
N MET A 33 11.85 9.26 -3.46
CA MET A 33 10.40 9.45 -3.30
C MET A 33 9.59 8.82 -4.42
N MET A 34 10.18 8.59 -5.58
CA MET A 34 9.53 7.85 -6.66
C MET A 34 9.36 6.39 -6.27
N ALA A 35 10.39 5.82 -5.64
CA ALA A 35 10.32 4.46 -5.12
C ALA A 35 9.24 4.36 -4.04
N ARG A 36 9.15 5.35 -3.15
CA ARG A 36 8.11 5.40 -2.12
C ARG A 36 6.72 5.37 -2.75
N SER A 37 6.50 6.22 -3.75
CA SER A 37 5.22 6.30 -4.44
C SER A 37 4.85 4.98 -5.11
N ARG A 38 5.82 4.31 -5.72
CA ARG A 38 5.60 3.03 -6.37
C ARG A 38 5.22 1.94 -5.37
N LEU A 39 5.85 1.96 -4.20
CA LEU A 39 5.52 1.01 -3.12
C LEU A 39 4.11 1.24 -2.59
N ILE A 40 3.73 2.49 -2.39
CA ILE A 40 2.37 2.82 -1.94
C ILE A 40 1.35 2.36 -2.98
N GLU A 41 1.62 2.60 -4.25
CA GLU A 41 0.75 2.15 -5.34
C GLU A 41 0.62 0.62 -5.34
N GLN A 42 1.72 -0.07 -5.14
CA GLN A 42 1.78 -1.54 -5.12
C GLN A 42 0.80 -2.12 -4.10
N TYR A 43 0.63 -1.45 -2.96
CA TYR A 43 -0.17 -1.97 -1.86
C TYR A 43 -1.56 -1.35 -1.74
N GLN A 44 -1.99 -0.54 -2.71
CA GLN A 44 -3.36 -0.03 -2.73
C GLN A 44 -4.41 -1.15 -2.77
N PRO A 45 -4.21 -2.24 -3.54
CA PRO A 45 -5.16 -3.35 -3.50
C PRO A 45 -5.32 -3.95 -2.11
N LEU A 46 -4.28 -3.97 -1.30
CA LEU A 46 -4.36 -4.45 0.08
C LEU A 46 -5.27 -3.56 0.91
N VAL A 47 -5.14 -2.24 0.74
CA VAL A 47 -6.01 -1.27 1.43
C VAL A 47 -7.47 -1.52 1.05
N PHE A 48 -7.74 -1.68 -0.24
CA PHE A 48 -9.09 -1.91 -0.72
C PHE A 48 -9.67 -3.20 -0.11
N LYS A 49 -8.90 -4.27 -0.14
CA LYS A 49 -9.31 -5.57 0.39
C LYS A 49 -9.64 -5.48 1.88
N GLU A 50 -8.77 -4.85 2.67
CA GLU A 50 -8.99 -4.72 4.10
C GLU A 50 -10.16 -3.81 4.41
N THR A 51 -10.32 -2.74 3.64
CA THR A 51 -11.44 -1.81 3.82
C THR A 51 -12.77 -2.50 3.54
N MET A 52 -12.86 -3.24 2.44
CA MET A 52 -14.07 -3.96 2.06
C MET A 52 -14.44 -5.05 3.07
N ARG A 53 -13.47 -5.56 3.77
CA ARG A 53 -13.68 -6.58 4.79
C ARG A 53 -14.48 -6.06 5.97
N TRP A 54 -14.32 -4.76 6.30
CA TRP A 54 -14.92 -4.16 7.49
C TRP A 54 -16.02 -3.15 7.18
N HIS A 55 -16.10 -2.65 5.93
CA HIS A 55 -17.01 -1.57 5.54
C HIS A 55 -17.79 -1.97 4.31
N ILE A 56 -19.08 -2.26 4.50
CA ILE A 56 -19.96 -2.72 3.43
C ILE A 56 -20.88 -1.64 2.89
N HIS A 57 -20.94 -0.48 3.57
CA HIS A 57 -21.80 0.62 3.15
C HIS A 57 -21.04 1.59 2.26
N ARG A 58 -21.61 1.88 1.08
CA ARG A 58 -20.97 2.79 0.12
C ARG A 58 -20.77 4.19 0.67
N ASP A 59 -21.67 4.63 1.55
CA ASP A 59 -21.64 5.99 2.08
C ASP A 59 -20.35 6.29 2.86
N ILE A 60 -19.77 5.29 3.50
CA ILE A 60 -18.57 5.45 4.31
C ILE A 60 -17.33 4.86 3.65
N LEU A 61 -17.50 4.19 2.51
CA LEU A 61 -16.39 3.46 1.88
C LEU A 61 -15.29 4.40 1.43
N SER A 62 -15.66 5.53 0.84
CA SER A 62 -14.67 6.51 0.36
C SER A 62 -13.80 7.04 1.50
N ASP A 63 -14.42 7.40 2.63
CA ASP A 63 -13.69 7.88 3.79
C ASP A 63 -12.80 6.79 4.39
N ALA A 64 -13.33 5.56 4.44
CA ALA A 64 -12.56 4.43 4.94
C ALA A 64 -11.35 4.11 4.06
N LEU A 65 -11.49 4.24 2.74
CA LEU A 65 -10.38 4.06 1.81
C LEU A 65 -9.32 5.14 2.01
N GLN A 66 -9.72 6.38 2.25
CA GLN A 66 -8.78 7.46 2.51
C GLN A 66 -8.01 7.21 3.80
N GLU A 67 -8.70 6.81 4.86
CA GLU A 67 -8.04 6.48 6.12
C GLU A 67 -7.08 5.30 5.96
N GLY A 68 -7.51 4.27 5.22
CA GLY A 68 -6.67 3.11 4.94
C GLY A 68 -5.43 3.49 4.16
N THR A 69 -5.55 4.41 3.21
CA THR A 69 -4.40 4.89 2.45
C THR A 69 -3.43 5.68 3.32
N LEU A 70 -3.94 6.50 4.23
CA LEU A 70 -3.07 7.20 5.18
C LEU A 70 -2.34 6.22 6.09
N GLY A 71 -3.03 5.17 6.53
CA GLY A 71 -2.42 4.11 7.32
C GLY A 71 -1.34 3.37 6.52
N LEU A 72 -1.59 3.14 5.24
CA LEU A 72 -0.60 2.52 4.35
C LEU A 72 0.65 3.39 4.22
N MET A 73 0.47 4.69 4.01
CA MET A 73 1.59 5.62 3.91
C MET A 73 2.44 5.61 5.18
N GLU A 74 1.77 5.61 6.32
CA GLU A 74 2.46 5.55 7.60
C GLU A 74 3.22 4.24 7.78
N ALA A 75 2.61 3.12 7.37
CA ALA A 75 3.27 1.82 7.44
C ALA A 75 4.50 1.78 6.54
N VAL A 76 4.40 2.34 5.33
CA VAL A 76 5.54 2.42 4.40
C VAL A 76 6.68 3.21 5.02
N GLU A 77 6.38 4.30 5.71
CA GLU A 77 7.40 5.11 6.36
C GLU A 77 8.08 4.39 7.53
N ARG A 78 7.35 3.57 8.26
CA ARG A 78 7.87 2.90 9.45
C ARG A 78 8.51 1.54 9.18
N TYR A 79 8.22 0.95 8.03
CA TYR A 79 8.69 -0.39 7.70
C TYR A 79 10.20 -0.45 7.57
N ASP A 80 10.80 -1.49 8.14
CA ASP A 80 12.22 -1.78 7.99
C ASP A 80 12.38 -3.09 7.20
N TYR A 81 12.71 -2.95 5.93
CA TYR A 81 12.81 -4.08 5.01
C TYR A 81 13.93 -5.06 5.39
N ARG A 82 14.89 -4.60 6.21
CA ARG A 82 16.03 -5.42 6.62
C ARG A 82 15.68 -6.44 7.69
N ARG A 83 14.51 -6.31 8.31
CA ARG A 83 14.12 -7.19 9.42
C ARG A 83 13.57 -8.54 8.99
N GLY A 84 13.35 -8.76 7.70
CA GLY A 84 12.90 -10.06 7.21
C GLY A 84 11.42 -10.35 7.39
N VAL A 85 10.63 -9.37 7.82
CA VAL A 85 9.17 -9.50 7.91
C VAL A 85 8.57 -8.95 6.63
N ALA A 86 7.66 -9.68 5.98
CA ALA A 86 7.01 -9.20 4.77
C ALA A 86 6.14 -7.98 5.09
N PHE A 87 6.14 -7.00 4.19
CA PHE A 87 5.42 -5.76 4.40
C PHE A 87 3.93 -5.95 4.72
N PRO A 88 3.17 -6.78 3.97
CA PRO A 88 1.74 -6.94 4.27
C PRO A 88 1.48 -7.39 5.71
N LEU A 89 2.30 -8.27 6.23
CA LEU A 89 2.16 -8.74 7.60
C LEU A 89 2.42 -7.61 8.60
N PHE A 90 3.46 -6.82 8.35
CA PHE A 90 3.78 -5.66 9.18
C PHE A 90 2.64 -4.64 9.16
N ALA A 91 2.14 -4.33 7.96
CA ALA A 91 1.11 -3.29 7.79
C ALA A 91 -0.20 -3.64 8.49
N VAL A 92 -0.59 -4.91 8.46
CA VAL A 92 -1.86 -5.36 9.07
C VAL A 92 -1.78 -5.34 10.58
N HIS A 93 -0.62 -5.59 11.14
CA HIS A 93 -0.44 -5.71 12.60
C HIS A 93 0.12 -4.49 13.29
N ARG A 94 0.29 -3.39 12.58
CA ARG A 94 0.81 -2.19 13.22
C ARG A 94 -0.25 -1.41 14.00
#